data_7774ecc45efb935d25fdfc91261a412d
#
_entry.id   7774ecc45efb935d25fdfc91261a412d
#
_cell.length_a   1.000
_cell.length_b   1.000
_cell.length_c   1.000
_cell.angle_alpha   90.00
_cell.angle_beta   90.00
_cell.angle_gamma   90.00
#
_symmetry.space_group_name_H-M   'P 1'
#
loop_
_entity.id
_entity.type
_entity.pdbx_description
1 polymer ?
#
loop_
_entity_poly.entity_id
_entity_poly.type
_entity_poly.pdbx_seq_one_letter_code
_entity_poly.pdbx_strand_id
1 'polypeptide(L)'
;MKDNTIKKVLLLGSGALKIGEAGEFDYSGSQALKALREEGIKTVLINPNIATVQTSEGVADQIYFLPVQPHFVEKVIQKEKPDGILLSFGGQTALNCGVELYKSGILEKYGVRVLGTPVQAIMDTEDRELFVEKLNEINVKTIKSEACETIEQARKAAAELGYPVILRAAYALGGLGSGFCDNEEELDKLAEKAFSFSPQVLVEKSLKGWKEIEYEVVRDRYDNCITVCNMENFDPLGIHTG
;
A
#
# COMPACT_ATOMS: atom_id res chain seq x y z
N MET A 1 -15.85 -17.41 14.89
CA MET A 1 -15.30 -18.66 15.50
C MET A 1 -13.81 -18.70 15.22
N LYS A 2 -12.99 -18.88 16.29
CA LYS A 2 -11.51 -18.92 16.16
C LYS A 2 -11.06 -20.05 15.24
N ASP A 3 -10.11 -19.79 14.37
CA ASP A 3 -9.47 -20.84 13.55
C ASP A 3 -8.39 -21.55 14.38
N ASN A 4 -8.74 -22.70 14.93
CA ASN A 4 -7.84 -23.49 15.78
C ASN A 4 -6.67 -24.14 15.02
N THR A 5 -6.62 -24.01 13.69
CA THR A 5 -5.50 -24.51 12.88
C THR A 5 -4.34 -23.50 12.83
N ILE A 6 -4.59 -22.23 13.20
CA ILE A 6 -3.55 -21.19 13.30
C ILE A 6 -3.04 -21.13 14.74
N LYS A 7 -1.77 -21.49 14.92
CA LYS A 7 -1.09 -21.50 16.23
C LYS A 7 0.14 -20.60 16.26
N LYS A 8 0.75 -20.36 15.11
CA LYS A 8 1.93 -19.51 14.97
C LYS A 8 1.80 -18.64 13.72
N VAL A 9 2.03 -17.35 13.86
CA VAL A 9 1.92 -16.36 12.78
C VAL A 9 3.21 -15.58 12.65
N LEU A 10 3.70 -15.45 11.41
CA LEU A 10 4.78 -14.57 11.03
C LEU A 10 4.22 -13.22 10.61
N LEU A 11 4.73 -12.13 11.20
CA LEU A 11 4.40 -10.77 10.83
C LEU A 11 5.62 -10.13 10.15
N LEU A 12 5.43 -9.57 8.98
CA LEU A 12 6.43 -8.74 8.32
C LEU A 12 6.27 -7.31 8.82
N GLY A 13 7.26 -6.84 9.56
CA GLY A 13 7.24 -5.52 10.18
C GLY A 13 7.64 -4.40 9.24
N SER A 14 7.62 -3.19 9.77
CA SER A 14 7.74 -1.95 9.00
C SER A 14 9.11 -1.72 8.33
N GLY A 15 10.15 -2.39 8.79
CA GLY A 15 11.48 -2.21 8.21
C GLY A 15 12.04 -0.80 8.42
N ALA A 16 12.85 -0.36 7.46
CA ALA A 16 13.38 1.01 7.43
C ALA A 16 12.40 1.90 6.64
N LEU A 17 11.45 2.51 7.33
CA LEU A 17 10.50 3.46 6.77
C LEU A 17 11.01 4.90 6.91
N LYS A 18 10.45 5.81 6.12
CA LYS A 18 10.67 7.25 6.28
C LYS A 18 10.10 7.72 7.62
N ILE A 19 10.73 8.75 8.18
CA ILE A 19 10.18 9.47 9.34
C ILE A 19 8.78 10.00 8.96
N GLY A 20 7.77 9.69 9.78
CA GLY A 20 6.37 10.02 9.52
C GLY A 20 5.52 8.79 9.14
N GLU A 21 6.00 7.93 8.26
CA GLU A 21 5.34 6.65 7.96
C GLU A 21 5.58 5.59 9.06
N ALA A 22 6.74 5.69 9.73
CA ALA A 22 7.17 4.71 10.72
C ALA A 22 6.20 4.59 11.91
N GLY A 23 5.59 5.69 12.35
CA GLY A 23 4.71 5.69 13.53
C GLY A 23 3.42 4.91 13.30
N GLU A 24 2.81 5.04 12.13
CA GLU A 24 1.59 4.35 11.76
C GLU A 24 1.78 2.83 11.72
N PHE A 25 2.78 2.36 10.96
CA PHE A 25 3.05 0.93 10.83
C PHE A 25 3.61 0.32 12.11
N ASP A 26 4.38 1.08 12.89
CA ASP A 26 4.88 0.62 14.18
C ASP A 26 3.73 0.38 15.17
N TYR A 27 2.75 1.28 15.20
CA TYR A 27 1.55 1.12 16.02
C TYR A 27 0.69 -0.05 15.54
N SER A 28 0.32 -0.10 14.26
CA SER A 28 -0.56 -1.14 13.72
C SER A 28 0.03 -2.54 13.86
N GLY A 29 1.33 -2.71 13.58
CA GLY A 29 2.03 -3.97 13.75
C GLY A 29 2.13 -4.41 15.22
N SER A 30 2.38 -3.48 16.13
CA SER A 30 2.39 -3.76 17.58
C SER A 30 1.01 -4.19 18.09
N GLN A 31 -0.07 -3.55 17.62
CA GLN A 31 -1.43 -3.94 17.95
C GLN A 31 -1.80 -5.31 17.37
N ALA A 32 -1.37 -5.62 16.16
CA ALA A 32 -1.56 -6.95 15.57
C ALA A 32 -0.86 -8.04 16.38
N LEU A 33 0.39 -7.83 16.78
CA LEU A 33 1.14 -8.76 17.64
C LEU A 33 0.43 -8.96 19.00
N LYS A 34 -0.05 -7.87 19.60
CA LYS A 34 -0.82 -7.92 20.84
C LYS A 34 -2.11 -8.73 20.69
N ALA A 35 -2.89 -8.45 19.63
CA ALA A 35 -4.14 -9.17 19.37
C ALA A 35 -3.93 -10.68 19.14
N LEU A 36 -2.89 -11.06 18.39
CA LEU A 36 -2.53 -12.46 18.21
C LEU A 36 -2.18 -13.16 19.53
N ARG A 37 -1.45 -12.47 20.40
CA ARG A 37 -1.10 -13.01 21.74
C ARG A 37 -2.32 -13.16 22.64
N GLU A 38 -3.23 -12.20 22.63
CA GLU A 38 -4.51 -12.28 23.37
C GLU A 38 -5.34 -13.48 22.90
N GLU A 39 -5.25 -13.83 21.62
CA GLU A 39 -5.84 -15.04 21.06
C GLU A 39 -5.04 -16.32 21.35
N GLY A 40 -3.91 -16.24 22.04
CA GLY A 40 -3.04 -17.38 22.37
C GLY A 40 -2.29 -17.92 21.15
N ILE A 41 -2.05 -17.08 20.14
CA ILE A 41 -1.28 -17.41 18.94
C ILE A 41 0.16 -16.97 19.15
N LYS A 42 1.11 -17.83 18.86
CA LYS A 42 2.54 -17.49 18.90
C LYS A 42 2.90 -16.55 17.77
N THR A 43 3.74 -15.56 18.07
CA THR A 43 4.10 -14.50 17.15
C THR A 43 5.58 -14.54 16.80
N VAL A 44 5.87 -14.44 15.51
CA VAL A 44 7.22 -14.26 14.96
C VAL A 44 7.23 -12.95 14.18
N LEU A 45 8.20 -12.10 14.47
CA LEU A 45 8.38 -10.82 13.79
C LEU A 45 9.69 -10.77 13.02
N ILE A 46 9.64 -10.29 11.78
CA ILE A 46 10.84 -9.85 11.04
C ILE A 46 10.79 -8.34 10.91
N ASN A 47 11.76 -7.66 11.48
CA ASN A 47 11.91 -6.21 11.37
C ASN A 47 13.39 -5.83 11.56
N PRO A 48 14.05 -5.20 10.57
CA PRO A 48 15.47 -4.80 10.69
C PRO A 48 15.69 -3.64 11.65
N ASN A 49 14.65 -2.88 12.00
CA ASN A 49 14.75 -1.72 12.87
C ASN A 49 14.75 -2.16 14.33
N ILE A 50 15.85 -1.85 15.02
CA ILE A 50 16.05 -2.16 16.44
C ILE A 50 15.44 -1.12 17.39
N ALA A 51 14.98 0.02 16.85
CA ALA A 51 14.52 1.16 17.64
C ALA A 51 13.01 1.43 17.42
N THR A 52 12.21 0.37 17.41
CA THR A 52 10.75 0.47 17.27
C THR A 52 10.03 -0.23 18.41
N VAL A 53 8.76 0.13 18.63
CA VAL A 53 7.91 -0.56 19.61
C VAL A 53 7.70 -2.03 19.21
N GLN A 54 7.59 -2.34 17.91
CA GLN A 54 7.43 -3.71 17.42
C GLN A 54 8.54 -4.65 17.88
N THR A 55 9.78 -4.15 17.93
CA THR A 55 10.97 -4.94 18.29
C THR A 55 11.32 -4.86 19.76
N SER A 56 10.50 -4.20 20.58
CA SER A 56 10.67 -4.15 22.02
C SER A 56 10.48 -5.53 22.65
N GLU A 57 11.19 -5.78 23.74
CA GLU A 57 11.11 -7.03 24.48
C GLU A 57 9.67 -7.32 24.93
N GLY A 58 9.22 -8.54 24.69
CA GLY A 58 7.88 -8.98 25.07
C GLY A 58 6.74 -8.56 24.11
N VAL A 59 6.99 -7.85 23.02
CA VAL A 59 5.96 -7.52 22.02
C VAL A 59 5.68 -8.73 21.13
N ALA A 60 6.70 -9.40 20.60
CA ALA A 60 6.57 -10.67 19.90
C ALA A 60 7.27 -11.80 20.67
N ASP A 61 6.85 -13.07 20.47
CA ASP A 61 7.49 -14.23 21.09
C ASP A 61 8.91 -14.47 20.54
N GLN A 62 9.09 -14.20 19.22
CA GLN A 62 10.37 -14.32 18.54
C GLN A 62 10.56 -13.14 17.58
N ILE A 63 11.72 -12.48 17.66
CA ILE A 63 12.08 -11.35 16.80
C ILE A 63 13.32 -11.70 15.99
N TYR A 64 13.27 -11.40 14.69
CA TYR A 64 14.37 -11.50 13.75
C TYR A 64 14.72 -10.12 13.20
N PHE A 65 15.88 -9.62 13.52
CA PHE A 65 16.45 -8.37 13.01
C PHE A 65 17.07 -8.59 11.62
N LEU A 66 16.20 -8.89 10.66
CA LEU A 66 16.58 -9.21 9.28
C LEU A 66 15.85 -8.31 8.30
N PRO A 67 16.43 -8.06 7.11
CA PRO A 67 15.73 -7.36 6.06
C PRO A 67 14.43 -8.08 5.66
N VAL A 68 13.38 -7.32 5.38
CA VAL A 68 12.10 -7.84 4.88
C VAL A 68 12.25 -8.11 3.38
N GLN A 69 12.94 -9.19 3.06
CA GLN A 69 13.21 -9.65 1.70
C GLN A 69 12.96 -11.15 1.60
N PRO A 70 12.48 -11.67 0.46
CA PRO A 70 12.04 -13.06 0.31
C PRO A 70 13.07 -14.10 0.78
N HIS A 71 14.35 -13.89 0.45
CA HIS A 71 15.42 -14.82 0.84
C HIS A 71 15.57 -14.97 2.36
N PHE A 72 15.47 -13.85 3.13
CA PHE A 72 15.56 -13.91 4.58
C PHE A 72 14.26 -14.44 5.19
N VAL A 73 13.12 -14.04 4.64
CA VAL A 73 11.81 -14.48 5.11
C VAL A 73 11.64 -15.99 4.89
N GLU A 74 12.08 -16.55 3.76
CA GLU A 74 12.05 -17.99 3.52
C GLU A 74 12.86 -18.76 4.59
N LYS A 75 14.05 -18.26 4.97
CA LYS A 75 14.85 -18.90 6.03
C LYS A 75 14.15 -18.90 7.39
N VAL A 76 13.45 -17.81 7.71
CA VAL A 76 12.66 -17.74 8.94
C VAL A 76 11.46 -18.68 8.87
N ILE A 77 10.77 -18.76 7.74
CA ILE A 77 9.67 -19.73 7.50
C ILE A 77 10.17 -21.17 7.71
N GLN A 78 11.30 -21.52 7.15
CA GLN A 78 11.90 -22.87 7.32
C GLN A 78 12.17 -23.21 8.78
N LYS A 79 12.69 -22.25 9.53
CA LYS A 79 13.04 -22.43 10.94
C LYS A 79 11.83 -22.43 11.85
N GLU A 80 10.94 -21.47 11.69
CA GLU A 80 9.82 -21.23 12.59
C GLU A 80 8.56 -22.02 12.24
N LYS A 81 8.39 -22.42 10.98
CA LYS A 81 7.25 -23.15 10.45
C LYS A 81 5.90 -22.52 10.88
N PRO A 82 5.66 -21.24 10.54
CA PRO A 82 4.42 -20.58 10.89
C PRO A 82 3.26 -21.17 10.08
N ASP A 83 2.06 -21.17 10.67
CA ASP A 83 0.83 -21.56 9.99
C ASP A 83 0.31 -20.49 9.05
N GLY A 84 0.64 -19.24 9.35
CA GLY A 84 0.22 -18.08 8.57
C GLY A 84 1.19 -16.91 8.60
N ILE A 85 1.00 -15.99 7.66
CA ILE A 85 1.78 -14.77 7.51
C ILE A 85 0.87 -13.56 7.36
N LEU A 86 1.22 -12.45 8.00
CA LEU A 86 0.59 -11.14 7.87
C LEU A 86 1.49 -10.20 7.09
N LEU A 87 0.96 -9.57 6.03
CA LEU A 87 1.70 -8.75 5.07
C LEU A 87 1.43 -7.24 5.20
N SER A 88 0.30 -6.85 5.81
CA SER A 88 -0.20 -5.47 5.77
C SER A 88 0.29 -4.56 6.92
N PHE A 89 1.28 -5.00 7.69
CA PHE A 89 1.76 -4.28 8.89
C PHE A 89 3.19 -3.75 8.77
N GLY A 90 3.71 -3.70 7.56
CA GLY A 90 5.08 -3.28 7.29
C GLY A 90 5.22 -2.36 6.06
N GLY A 91 4.13 -1.73 5.65
CA GLY A 91 4.08 -0.84 4.49
C GLY A 91 4.43 -1.54 3.18
N GLN A 92 4.79 -0.75 2.18
CA GLN A 92 5.06 -1.23 0.82
C GLN A 92 6.15 -2.31 0.75
N THR A 93 7.17 -2.23 1.61
CA THR A 93 8.25 -3.23 1.66
C THR A 93 7.71 -4.61 2.02
N ALA A 94 6.82 -4.70 3.00
CA ALA A 94 6.21 -5.97 3.42
C ALA A 94 5.23 -6.50 2.36
N LEU A 95 4.42 -5.63 1.76
CA LEU A 95 3.50 -5.99 0.67
C LEU A 95 4.25 -6.55 -0.53
N ASN A 96 5.28 -5.86 -1.01
CA ASN A 96 6.11 -6.31 -2.13
C ASN A 96 6.78 -7.65 -1.84
N CYS A 97 7.36 -7.81 -0.64
CA CYS A 97 7.95 -9.07 -0.21
C CYS A 97 6.91 -10.20 -0.19
N GLY A 98 5.71 -9.95 0.31
CA GLY A 98 4.61 -10.92 0.34
C GLY A 98 4.17 -11.36 -1.06
N VAL A 99 4.03 -10.42 -1.99
CA VAL A 99 3.70 -10.71 -3.40
C VAL A 99 4.79 -11.56 -4.05
N GLU A 100 6.07 -11.26 -3.80
CA GLU A 100 7.18 -12.03 -4.35
C GLU A 100 7.25 -13.46 -3.77
N LEU A 101 7.04 -13.61 -2.46
CA LEU A 101 6.95 -14.92 -1.79
C LEU A 101 5.79 -15.77 -2.36
N TYR A 102 4.67 -15.15 -2.67
CA TYR A 102 3.52 -15.81 -3.30
C TYR A 102 3.83 -16.23 -4.74
N LYS A 103 4.32 -15.31 -5.57
CA LYS A 103 4.63 -15.56 -6.98
C LYS A 103 5.73 -16.62 -7.17
N SER A 104 6.70 -16.68 -6.26
CA SER A 104 7.76 -17.70 -6.27
C SER A 104 7.33 -19.07 -5.74
N GLY A 105 6.08 -19.20 -5.25
CA GLY A 105 5.58 -20.45 -4.70
C GLY A 105 6.13 -20.83 -3.31
N ILE A 106 6.87 -19.93 -2.66
CA ILE A 106 7.48 -20.20 -1.34
C ILE A 106 6.40 -20.44 -0.29
N LEU A 107 5.34 -19.63 -0.28
CA LEU A 107 4.26 -19.79 0.71
C LEU A 107 3.54 -21.12 0.56
N GLU A 108 3.27 -21.56 -0.67
CA GLU A 108 2.66 -22.85 -0.96
C GLU A 108 3.59 -24.02 -0.57
N LYS A 109 4.88 -23.93 -0.94
CA LYS A 109 5.91 -24.93 -0.62
C LYS A 109 5.98 -25.27 0.87
N TYR A 110 5.80 -24.27 1.73
CA TYR A 110 5.87 -24.46 3.18
C TYR A 110 4.49 -24.49 3.86
N GLY A 111 3.40 -24.44 3.11
CA GLY A 111 2.04 -24.48 3.63
C GLY A 111 1.67 -23.26 4.49
N VAL A 112 2.27 -22.09 4.22
CA VAL A 112 2.02 -20.86 4.96
C VAL A 112 0.84 -20.12 4.34
N ARG A 113 -0.22 -19.90 5.12
CA ARG A 113 -1.41 -19.18 4.67
C ARG A 113 -1.22 -17.68 4.81
N VAL A 114 -1.60 -16.91 3.80
CA VAL A 114 -1.72 -15.45 3.94
C VAL A 114 -2.99 -15.16 4.75
N LEU A 115 -2.82 -14.41 5.83
CA LEU A 115 -3.90 -13.97 6.71
C LEU A 115 -4.19 -12.49 6.47
N GLY A 116 -5.45 -12.11 6.61
CA GLY A 116 -5.91 -10.76 6.29
C GLY A 116 -6.12 -10.57 4.79
N THR A 117 -5.63 -9.48 4.22
CA THR A 117 -5.82 -9.15 2.80
C THR A 117 -5.17 -10.20 1.88
N PRO A 118 -5.95 -10.81 0.95
CA PRO A 118 -5.40 -11.77 -0.01
C PRO A 118 -4.36 -11.13 -0.94
N VAL A 119 -3.34 -11.89 -1.35
CA VAL A 119 -2.28 -11.39 -2.24
C VAL A 119 -2.84 -10.86 -3.56
N GLN A 120 -3.88 -11.49 -4.11
CA GLN A 120 -4.52 -11.02 -5.33
C GLN A 120 -5.11 -9.60 -5.13
N ALA A 121 -5.78 -9.35 -4.01
CA ALA A 121 -6.29 -8.02 -3.70
C ALA A 121 -5.17 -6.98 -3.55
N ILE A 122 -4.03 -7.38 -2.96
CA ILE A 122 -2.85 -6.51 -2.90
C ILE A 122 -2.37 -6.17 -4.31
N MET A 123 -2.23 -7.15 -5.20
CA MET A 123 -1.80 -6.92 -6.58
C MET A 123 -2.79 -6.03 -7.35
N ASP A 124 -4.08 -6.26 -7.20
CA ASP A 124 -5.13 -5.50 -7.90
C ASP A 124 -5.21 -4.05 -7.42
N THR A 125 -4.89 -3.78 -6.15
CA THR A 125 -4.94 -2.41 -5.59
C THR A 125 -3.64 -1.64 -5.72
N GLU A 126 -2.51 -2.31 -5.81
CA GLU A 126 -1.19 -1.67 -6.00
C GLU A 126 -0.95 -1.28 -7.47
N ASP A 127 -1.54 -2.00 -8.41
CA ASP A 127 -1.47 -1.69 -9.83
C ASP A 127 -2.62 -0.73 -10.20
N ARG A 128 -2.26 0.46 -10.71
CA ARG A 128 -3.26 1.50 -11.04
C ARG A 128 -4.23 1.08 -12.12
N GLU A 129 -3.78 0.37 -13.13
CA GLU A 129 -4.64 -0.06 -14.25
C GLU A 129 -5.60 -1.14 -13.76
N LEU A 130 -5.09 -2.16 -13.07
CA LEU A 130 -5.91 -3.21 -12.47
C LEU A 130 -6.92 -2.65 -11.47
N PHE A 131 -6.51 -1.67 -10.64
CA PHE A 131 -7.41 -1.02 -9.69
C PHE A 131 -8.58 -0.32 -10.39
N VAL A 132 -8.29 0.46 -11.45
CA VAL A 132 -9.33 1.12 -12.25
C VAL A 132 -10.24 0.10 -12.92
N GLU A 133 -9.69 -0.99 -13.49
CA GLU A 133 -10.49 -2.08 -14.09
C GLU A 133 -11.44 -2.69 -13.06
N LYS A 134 -10.94 -3.03 -11.87
CA LYS A 134 -11.75 -3.59 -10.79
C LYS A 134 -12.86 -2.66 -10.32
N LEU A 135 -12.59 -1.37 -10.22
CA LEU A 135 -13.61 -0.38 -9.88
C LEU A 135 -14.65 -0.21 -10.98
N ASN A 136 -14.24 -0.28 -12.26
CA ASN A 136 -15.16 -0.25 -13.39
C ASN A 136 -16.08 -1.49 -13.43
N GLU A 137 -15.60 -2.69 -13.07
CA GLU A 137 -16.41 -3.91 -12.97
C GLU A 137 -17.62 -3.73 -12.03
N ILE A 138 -17.46 -2.92 -10.99
CA ILE A 138 -18.51 -2.63 -9.99
C ILE A 138 -19.18 -1.26 -10.19
N ASN A 139 -18.94 -0.60 -11.33
CA ASN A 139 -19.47 0.73 -11.67
C ASN A 139 -19.13 1.84 -10.67
N VAL A 140 -17.96 1.76 -10.00
CA VAL A 140 -17.44 2.83 -9.17
C VAL A 140 -16.65 3.81 -10.02
N LYS A 141 -16.96 5.10 -9.90
CA LYS A 141 -16.26 6.16 -10.64
C LYS A 141 -14.86 6.36 -10.09
N THR A 142 -13.88 6.38 -11.00
CA THR A 142 -12.51 6.75 -10.72
C THR A 142 -12.20 8.16 -11.21
N ILE A 143 -11.10 8.72 -10.74
CA ILE A 143 -10.57 9.98 -11.27
C ILE A 143 -10.17 9.73 -12.72
N LYS A 144 -10.69 10.55 -13.64
CA LYS A 144 -10.28 10.49 -15.04
C LYS A 144 -8.82 10.92 -15.18
N SER A 145 -8.05 10.07 -15.85
CA SER A 145 -6.64 10.26 -16.14
C SER A 145 -6.38 9.86 -17.59
N GLU A 146 -5.59 10.64 -18.29
CA GLU A 146 -5.16 10.35 -19.64
C GLU A 146 -3.65 10.37 -19.76
N ALA A 147 -3.10 9.32 -20.40
CA ALA A 147 -1.68 9.22 -20.71
C ALA A 147 -1.40 9.99 -22.02
N CYS A 148 -0.43 10.88 -21.99
CA CYS A 148 -0.05 11.76 -23.09
C CYS A 148 1.44 11.64 -23.39
N GLU A 149 1.78 11.60 -24.69
CA GLU A 149 3.16 11.52 -25.17
C GLU A 149 3.60 12.82 -25.85
N THR A 150 2.67 13.76 -26.04
CA THR A 150 2.94 15.09 -26.58
C THR A 150 2.21 16.19 -25.81
N ILE A 151 2.69 17.43 -25.95
CA ILE A 151 2.06 18.59 -25.31
C ILE A 151 0.65 18.83 -25.90
N GLU A 152 0.45 18.61 -27.20
CA GLU A 152 -0.83 18.75 -27.85
C GLU A 152 -1.86 17.74 -27.28
N GLN A 153 -1.44 16.49 -27.03
CA GLN A 153 -2.29 15.50 -26.36
C GLN A 153 -2.65 15.93 -24.95
N ALA A 154 -1.65 16.47 -24.20
CA ALA A 154 -1.88 16.95 -22.84
C ALA A 154 -2.85 18.13 -22.79
N ARG A 155 -2.77 19.09 -23.75
CA ARG A 155 -3.72 20.19 -23.88
C ARG A 155 -5.13 19.67 -24.15
N LYS A 156 -5.27 18.74 -25.09
CA LYS A 156 -6.56 18.14 -25.43
C LYS A 156 -7.17 17.42 -24.22
N ALA A 157 -6.40 16.59 -23.54
CA ALA A 157 -6.82 15.90 -22.33
C ALA A 157 -7.27 16.88 -21.23
N ALA A 158 -6.49 17.93 -20.99
CA ALA A 158 -6.82 18.95 -20.00
C ALA A 158 -8.11 19.73 -20.36
N ALA A 159 -8.32 20.03 -21.65
CA ALA A 159 -9.54 20.69 -22.12
C ALA A 159 -10.78 19.79 -21.91
N GLU A 160 -10.67 18.49 -22.15
CA GLU A 160 -11.75 17.53 -21.94
C GLU A 160 -12.05 17.28 -20.45
N LEU A 161 -11.02 17.22 -19.60
CA LEU A 161 -11.15 17.06 -18.16
C LEU A 161 -11.64 18.33 -17.46
N GLY A 162 -11.32 19.48 -18.03
CA GLY A 162 -11.58 20.82 -17.46
C GLY A 162 -10.59 21.16 -16.33
N TYR A 163 -10.05 22.38 -16.38
CA TYR A 163 -9.14 22.89 -15.36
C TYR A 163 -9.85 23.08 -14.00
N PRO A 164 -9.11 22.99 -12.87
CA PRO A 164 -7.70 22.63 -12.76
C PRO A 164 -7.44 21.12 -13.03
N VAL A 165 -6.23 20.84 -13.54
CA VAL A 165 -5.73 19.47 -13.73
C VAL A 165 -4.42 19.25 -12.96
N ILE A 166 -4.06 17.99 -12.77
CA ILE A 166 -2.76 17.59 -12.28
C ILE A 166 -1.99 16.97 -13.45
N LEU A 167 -0.77 17.42 -13.68
CA LEU A 167 0.16 16.76 -14.59
C LEU A 167 1.19 16.00 -13.79
N ARG A 168 1.45 14.76 -14.16
CA ARG A 168 2.47 13.90 -13.51
C ARG A 168 3.35 13.25 -14.58
N ALA A 169 4.64 13.35 -14.42
CA ALA A 169 5.57 12.55 -15.22
C ALA A 169 5.44 11.06 -14.85
N ALA A 170 5.20 10.20 -15.84
CA ALA A 170 4.84 8.79 -15.61
C ALA A 170 5.96 7.98 -14.91
N TYR A 171 7.22 8.34 -15.11
CA TYR A 171 8.39 7.59 -14.61
C TYR A 171 9.35 8.42 -13.75
N ALA A 172 8.92 9.59 -13.27
CA ALA A 172 9.78 10.45 -12.45
C ALA A 172 9.72 10.07 -10.97
N LEU A 173 10.89 9.85 -10.37
CA LEU A 173 11.04 9.67 -8.93
C LEU A 173 10.97 11.03 -8.22
N GLY A 174 10.27 11.08 -7.09
CA GLY A 174 10.29 12.26 -6.19
C GLY A 174 9.46 13.46 -6.64
N GLY A 175 8.47 13.27 -7.52
CA GLY A 175 7.55 14.35 -7.92
C GLY A 175 8.14 15.39 -8.90
N LEU A 176 9.33 15.15 -9.45
CA LEU A 176 9.92 16.00 -10.47
C LEU A 176 9.04 16.01 -11.73
N GLY A 177 8.67 17.20 -12.20
CA GLY A 177 7.81 17.35 -13.38
C GLY A 177 6.32 17.07 -13.10
N SER A 178 5.90 17.12 -11.83
CA SER A 178 4.48 16.97 -11.44
C SER A 178 4.01 18.24 -10.77
N GLY A 179 2.73 18.59 -10.97
CA GLY A 179 2.14 19.78 -10.37
C GLY A 179 0.70 20.02 -10.79
N PHE A 180 0.09 21.02 -10.17
CA PHE A 180 -1.23 21.51 -10.53
C PHE A 180 -1.10 22.53 -11.65
N CYS A 181 -2.09 22.54 -12.56
CA CYS A 181 -2.22 23.50 -13.62
C CYS A 181 -3.64 24.06 -13.59
N ASP A 182 -3.77 25.34 -13.34
CA ASP A 182 -5.07 26.02 -13.28
C ASP A 182 -5.52 26.49 -14.68
N ASN A 183 -4.62 26.49 -15.67
CA ASN A 183 -4.85 26.93 -17.04
C ASN A 183 -3.86 26.30 -18.02
N GLU A 184 -4.07 26.54 -19.33
CA GLU A 184 -3.25 25.98 -20.41
C GLU A 184 -1.79 26.46 -20.36
N GLU A 185 -1.55 27.73 -20.02
CA GLU A 185 -0.18 28.29 -19.96
C GLU A 185 0.67 27.60 -18.87
N GLU A 186 0.06 27.30 -17.72
CA GLU A 186 0.71 26.55 -16.65
C GLU A 186 0.96 25.10 -17.06
N LEU A 187 -0.02 24.49 -17.75
CA LEU A 187 0.10 23.15 -18.28
C LEU A 187 1.29 23.04 -19.24
N ASP A 188 1.42 23.98 -20.18
CA ASP A 188 2.49 23.99 -21.17
C ASP A 188 3.87 24.05 -20.52
N LYS A 189 4.06 24.99 -19.59
CA LYS A 189 5.31 25.15 -18.86
C LYS A 189 5.71 23.90 -18.09
N LEU A 190 4.72 23.27 -17.45
CA LEU A 190 4.98 22.07 -16.68
C LEU A 190 5.19 20.85 -17.59
N ALA A 191 4.44 20.75 -18.69
CA ALA A 191 4.56 19.67 -19.67
C ALA A 191 5.92 19.69 -20.37
N GLU A 192 6.41 20.86 -20.82
CA GLU A 192 7.76 21.02 -21.38
C GLU A 192 8.83 20.46 -20.43
N LYS A 193 8.72 20.82 -19.16
CA LYS A 193 9.62 20.32 -18.12
C LYS A 193 9.47 18.82 -17.92
N ALA A 194 8.24 18.29 -17.82
CA ALA A 194 7.96 16.88 -17.57
C ALA A 194 8.47 15.99 -18.72
N PHE A 195 8.24 16.39 -19.98
CA PHE A 195 8.71 15.67 -21.15
C PHE A 195 10.24 15.70 -21.33
N SER A 196 10.95 16.59 -20.65
CA SER A 196 12.43 16.55 -20.63
C SER A 196 12.98 15.38 -19.79
N PHE A 197 12.16 14.78 -18.91
CA PHE A 197 12.55 13.68 -18.02
C PHE A 197 11.81 12.37 -18.31
N SER A 198 10.64 12.45 -18.93
CA SER A 198 9.77 11.29 -19.15
C SER A 198 9.17 11.34 -20.55
N PRO A 199 9.15 10.23 -21.29
CA PRO A 199 8.51 10.16 -22.61
C PRO A 199 6.97 10.25 -22.53
N GLN A 200 6.39 10.11 -21.33
CA GLN A 200 4.96 10.10 -21.10
C GLN A 200 4.62 10.89 -19.85
N VAL A 201 3.51 11.62 -19.91
CA VAL A 201 2.89 12.27 -18.76
C VAL A 201 1.46 11.79 -18.58
N LEU A 202 0.95 11.87 -17.35
CA LEU A 202 -0.45 11.68 -17.03
C LEU A 202 -1.09 13.03 -16.76
N VAL A 203 -2.23 13.28 -17.39
CA VAL A 203 -3.08 14.44 -17.11
C VAL A 203 -4.32 13.94 -16.39
N GLU A 204 -4.50 14.40 -15.15
CA GLU A 204 -5.56 13.93 -14.26
C GLU A 204 -6.46 15.08 -13.83
N LYS A 205 -7.75 14.82 -13.65
CA LYS A 205 -8.67 15.80 -13.05
C LYS A 205 -8.21 16.15 -11.63
N SER A 206 -8.05 17.45 -11.36
CA SER A 206 -7.76 17.90 -9.99
C SER A 206 -9.00 17.78 -9.11
N LEU A 207 -8.81 17.22 -7.94
CA LEU A 207 -9.82 17.18 -6.88
C LEU A 207 -9.59 18.23 -5.79
N LYS A 208 -8.80 19.28 -6.08
CA LYS A 208 -8.56 20.38 -5.14
C LYS A 208 -9.89 20.96 -4.63
N GLY A 209 -10.05 21.02 -3.31
CA GLY A 209 -11.26 21.49 -2.66
C GLY A 209 -12.36 20.42 -2.48
N TRP A 210 -12.13 19.20 -2.90
CA TRP A 210 -13.01 18.08 -2.58
C TRP A 210 -12.73 17.60 -1.16
N LYS A 211 -13.74 16.96 -0.55
CA LYS A 211 -13.57 16.22 0.69
C LYS A 211 -12.92 14.89 0.43
N GLU A 212 -11.97 14.52 1.26
CA GLU A 212 -11.40 13.19 1.32
C GLU A 212 -11.98 12.45 2.52
N ILE A 213 -12.65 11.33 2.25
CA ILE A 213 -13.29 10.52 3.27
C ILE A 213 -12.75 9.10 3.16
N GLU A 214 -12.25 8.59 4.25
CA GLU A 214 -11.75 7.24 4.37
C GLU A 214 -12.72 6.38 5.19
N TYR A 215 -12.78 5.11 4.87
CA TYR A 215 -13.55 4.11 5.59
C TYR A 215 -12.65 2.99 6.07
N GLU A 216 -12.74 2.67 7.35
CA GLU A 216 -12.14 1.46 7.89
C GLU A 216 -13.12 0.31 7.75
N VAL A 217 -12.76 -0.69 6.93
CA VAL A 217 -13.64 -1.81 6.59
C VAL A 217 -13.00 -3.13 7.03
N VAL A 218 -13.76 -3.93 7.76
CA VAL A 218 -13.35 -5.29 8.16
C VAL A 218 -14.27 -6.31 7.52
N ARG A 219 -13.69 -7.30 6.87
CA ARG A 219 -14.40 -8.42 6.23
C ARG A 219 -13.81 -9.74 6.70
N ASP A 220 -14.68 -10.63 7.14
CA ASP A 220 -14.27 -11.95 7.58
C ASP A 220 -14.30 -13.00 6.45
N ARG A 221 -13.84 -14.21 6.74
CA ARG A 221 -13.82 -15.31 5.76
C ARG A 221 -15.21 -15.84 5.37
N TYR A 222 -16.26 -15.44 6.08
CA TYR A 222 -17.65 -15.82 5.81
C TYR A 222 -18.40 -14.73 5.05
N ASP A 223 -17.67 -13.74 4.56
CA ASP A 223 -18.21 -12.61 3.81
C ASP A 223 -19.04 -11.61 4.63
N ASN A 224 -18.93 -11.67 5.95
CA ASN A 224 -19.47 -10.60 6.78
C ASN A 224 -18.59 -9.37 6.65
N CYS A 225 -19.20 -8.26 6.24
CA CYS A 225 -18.50 -7.00 6.00
C CYS A 225 -19.10 -5.91 6.89
N ILE A 226 -18.25 -5.22 7.64
CA ILE A 226 -18.65 -4.08 8.46
C ILE A 226 -17.77 -2.87 8.16
N THR A 227 -18.38 -1.69 8.17
CA THR A 227 -17.68 -0.42 8.26
C THR A 227 -17.52 -0.07 9.73
N VAL A 228 -16.27 -0.05 10.21
CA VAL A 228 -15.96 0.24 11.61
C VAL A 228 -16.16 1.73 11.89
N CYS A 229 -15.62 2.57 11.03
CA CYS A 229 -15.74 4.02 11.09
C CYS A 229 -15.52 4.65 9.72
N ASN A 230 -15.85 5.93 9.62
CA ASN A 230 -15.39 6.79 8.56
C ASN A 230 -14.67 8.00 9.15
N MET A 231 -13.72 8.53 8.41
CA MET A 231 -12.90 9.68 8.80
C MET A 231 -12.85 10.67 7.65
N GLU A 232 -12.90 11.95 7.95
CA GLU A 232 -12.64 13.03 7.00
C GLU A 232 -11.22 13.54 7.21
N ASN A 233 -10.40 13.50 6.14
CA ASN A 233 -9.06 14.09 6.16
C ASN A 233 -9.19 15.61 6.01
N PHE A 234 -8.65 16.36 6.96
CA PHE A 234 -8.66 17.82 6.93
C PHE A 234 -7.50 18.43 6.14
N ASP A 235 -6.44 17.66 5.93
CA ASP A 235 -5.29 18.11 5.17
C ASP A 235 -5.58 18.15 3.66
N PRO A 236 -4.85 18.99 2.90
CA PRO A 236 -5.03 19.04 1.46
C PRO A 236 -4.84 17.68 0.81
N LEU A 237 -5.69 17.36 -0.17
CA LEU A 237 -5.61 16.13 -0.96
C LEU A 237 -4.19 15.82 -1.42
N GLY A 238 -3.76 14.59 -1.19
CA GLY A 238 -2.42 14.11 -1.53
C GLY A 238 -1.39 14.25 -0.43
N ILE A 239 -1.76 14.79 0.73
CA ILE A 239 -0.98 14.69 1.97
C ILE A 239 -1.54 13.50 2.74
N HIS A 240 -0.71 12.47 2.92
CA HIS A 240 -1.10 11.31 3.69
C HIS A 240 -1.04 11.66 5.18
N THR A 241 -2.22 11.78 5.78
CA THR A 241 -2.38 12.02 7.22
C THR A 241 -3.36 10.99 7.76
N GLY A 242 -2.87 10.27 8.71
CA GLY A 242 -3.71 9.35 9.46
C GLY A 242 -4.37 10.03 10.65
#